data_450855116ead279d5726b909428761c4
#
_entry.id   450855116ead279d5726b909428761c4
#
_cell.length_a   1.000
_cell.length_b   1.000
_cell.length_c   1.000
_cell.angle_alpha   90.00
_cell.angle_beta   90.00
_cell.angle_gamma   90.00
#
_symmetry.space_group_name_H-M   'P 1'
#
loop_
_entity.id
_entity.type
_entity.pdbx_description
1 polymer ?
#
loop_
_entity_poly.entity_id
_entity_poly.type
_entity_poly.pdbx_seq_one_letter_code
_entity_poly.pdbx_strand_id
1 'polypeptide(L)'
;SMMPYPELPANAQAAGDSMVAKTKNFCEQYIDPAQIDREAQIRDGVIKGLGNIGVLGLTIDKNYGGAGMSHFNYCRVMEVIGGHCGSTAVFVNAHHSIGLRALELFGTDDQKSKWMPPLAAGDKLAAFALTEPLAGSDAANVRTTAEPTPDGTGYVINGEKRWITNGGIADVLTVMARTSDPAVPEGKITAFLVTPDMPGFEVVEDRMEKVGIRGTATGRIRFHEMVVPKENILGEVGRGLKLALTVLDFGRTTFSACCTGAAKFCIERMVARANTRQQFGQTLGEFELVQGKIADAAADMYAMESATYYTAALIDSGADDYMVETAMIKVFASDQLWRITNDCMQIWGGKGFFTDQPFERMMRDARLNLIGEGANDVLRCFIANVGFRHVGTELKGDRIKAEKEAKGNANKLMSVWINRASVMSESLVNPKVPVKHEHLRYYSRRLSKQIAQFGRQMKLVLAKHQEDVLNKQFVQARLADIATELFMASCVYSRLTAILLNGTI
;
A
#
# COMPACT_ATOMS: atom_id res chain seq x y z
N SER A 1 -1.75 -21.41 -2.45
CA SER A 1 -0.55 -21.69 -3.27
C SER A 1 -0.22 -20.48 -4.11
N MET A 2 1.04 -20.05 -4.12
CA MET A 2 1.51 -18.94 -4.98
C MET A 2 1.70 -19.36 -6.46
N MET A 3 1.38 -20.57 -6.81
CA MET A 3 1.48 -21.08 -8.18
C MET A 3 0.15 -21.75 -8.59
N PRO A 4 -0.26 -21.59 -9.86
CA PRO A 4 0.38 -20.78 -10.91
C PRO A 4 0.34 -19.28 -10.60
N TYR A 5 1.15 -18.49 -11.32
CA TYR A 5 1.05 -17.03 -11.28
C TYR A 5 -0.31 -16.58 -11.83
N PRO A 6 -0.98 -15.61 -11.21
CA PRO A 6 -2.31 -15.20 -11.63
C PRO A 6 -2.32 -14.60 -13.05
N GLU A 7 -3.29 -15.01 -13.84
CA GLU A 7 -3.57 -14.48 -15.17
C GLU A 7 -5.00 -13.95 -15.23
N LEU A 8 -5.19 -12.84 -15.93
CA LEU A 8 -6.53 -12.30 -16.14
C LEU A 8 -7.29 -13.13 -17.20
N PRO A 9 -8.61 -13.32 -17.04
CA PRO A 9 -9.45 -13.79 -18.13
C PRO A 9 -9.32 -12.89 -19.36
N ALA A 10 -9.40 -13.47 -20.57
CA ALA A 10 -9.14 -12.75 -21.82
C ALA A 10 -9.98 -11.46 -21.99
N ASN A 11 -11.24 -11.47 -21.58
CA ASN A 11 -12.10 -10.30 -21.60
C ASN A 11 -11.66 -9.21 -20.61
N ALA A 12 -11.21 -9.60 -19.41
CA ALA A 12 -10.68 -8.68 -18.41
C ALA A 12 -9.32 -8.11 -18.84
N GLN A 13 -8.48 -8.93 -19.49
CA GLN A 13 -7.22 -8.50 -20.08
C GLN A 13 -7.46 -7.44 -21.17
N ALA A 14 -8.35 -7.72 -22.13
CA ALA A 14 -8.65 -6.79 -23.21
C ALA A 14 -9.25 -5.46 -22.71
N ALA A 15 -10.16 -5.50 -21.72
CA ALA A 15 -10.70 -4.30 -21.08
C ALA A 15 -9.60 -3.49 -20.38
N GLY A 16 -8.69 -4.17 -19.66
CA GLY A 16 -7.54 -3.56 -19.03
C GLY A 16 -6.59 -2.92 -20.03
N ASP A 17 -6.26 -3.60 -21.12
CA ASP A 17 -5.37 -3.09 -22.18
C ASP A 17 -5.95 -1.81 -22.80
N SER A 18 -7.25 -1.78 -23.09
CA SER A 18 -7.96 -0.62 -23.58
C SER A 18 -7.88 0.57 -22.60
N MET A 19 -8.12 0.32 -21.30
CA MET A 19 -8.07 1.37 -20.28
C MET A 19 -6.64 1.89 -20.06
N VAL A 20 -5.64 1.02 -20.05
CA VAL A 20 -4.22 1.37 -19.97
C VAL A 20 -3.83 2.28 -21.14
N ALA A 21 -4.18 1.91 -22.37
CA ALA A 21 -3.91 2.74 -23.56
C ALA A 21 -4.60 4.11 -23.48
N LYS A 22 -5.88 4.13 -23.09
CA LYS A 22 -6.66 5.36 -22.91
C LYS A 22 -6.04 6.28 -21.85
N THR A 23 -5.63 5.70 -20.72
CA THR A 23 -4.97 6.44 -19.63
C THR A 23 -3.63 6.99 -20.06
N LYS A 24 -2.81 6.18 -20.75
CA LYS A 24 -1.51 6.61 -21.27
C LYS A 24 -1.65 7.82 -22.22
N ASN A 25 -2.54 7.71 -23.19
CA ASN A 25 -2.81 8.81 -24.12
C ASN A 25 -3.27 10.08 -23.39
N PHE A 26 -4.14 9.94 -22.40
CA PHE A 26 -4.58 11.08 -21.59
C PHE A 26 -3.43 11.71 -20.80
N CYS A 27 -2.60 10.91 -20.14
CA CYS A 27 -1.43 11.40 -19.41
C CYS A 27 -0.49 12.19 -20.33
N GLU A 28 -0.16 11.64 -21.49
CA GLU A 28 0.76 12.27 -22.46
C GLU A 28 0.22 13.59 -23.05
N GLN A 29 -1.09 13.70 -23.23
CA GLN A 29 -1.70 14.87 -23.88
C GLN A 29 -2.08 15.98 -22.90
N TYR A 30 -2.49 15.65 -21.67
CA TYR A 30 -3.15 16.60 -20.78
C TYR A 30 -2.47 16.79 -19.43
N ILE A 31 -1.50 15.96 -19.06
CA ILE A 31 -0.80 16.05 -17.77
C ILE A 31 0.64 16.52 -18.02
N ASP A 32 0.96 17.74 -17.63
CA ASP A 32 2.33 18.26 -17.55
C ASP A 32 2.81 18.20 -16.09
N PRO A 33 3.62 17.19 -15.72
CA PRO A 33 4.07 17.02 -14.35
C PRO A 33 4.95 18.17 -13.84
N ALA A 34 5.70 18.82 -14.74
CA ALA A 34 6.55 19.96 -14.37
C ALA A 34 5.70 21.20 -14.05
N GLN A 35 4.64 21.42 -14.81
CA GLN A 35 3.69 22.50 -14.55
C GLN A 35 2.93 22.26 -13.22
N ILE A 36 2.44 21.05 -13.01
CA ILE A 36 1.75 20.66 -11.75
C ILE A 36 2.65 20.91 -10.53
N ASP A 37 3.92 20.58 -10.63
CA ASP A 37 4.88 20.79 -9.53
C ASP A 37 5.15 22.29 -9.30
N ARG A 38 5.34 23.09 -10.35
CA ARG A 38 5.55 24.55 -10.25
C ARG A 38 4.35 25.29 -9.70
N GLU A 39 3.15 24.95 -10.22
CA GLU A 39 1.89 25.58 -9.82
C GLU A 39 1.35 25.04 -8.48
N ALA A 40 1.92 23.94 -7.98
CA ALA A 40 1.46 23.20 -6.81
C ALA A 40 -0.04 22.84 -6.91
N GLN A 41 -0.53 22.55 -8.11
CA GLN A 41 -1.93 22.28 -8.38
C GLN A 41 -2.14 21.34 -9.57
N ILE A 42 -3.04 20.38 -9.43
CA ILE A 42 -3.65 19.65 -10.53
C ILE A 42 -4.85 20.48 -10.98
N ARG A 43 -4.88 20.89 -12.24
CA ARG A 43 -5.95 21.74 -12.80
C ARG A 43 -7.27 20.98 -12.88
N ASP A 44 -8.39 21.66 -12.70
CA ASP A 44 -9.74 21.07 -12.74
C ASP A 44 -10.03 20.34 -14.05
N GLY A 45 -9.49 20.84 -15.17
CA GLY A 45 -9.61 20.17 -16.47
C GLY A 45 -8.96 18.79 -16.51
N VAL A 46 -7.84 18.59 -15.79
CA VAL A 46 -7.18 17.28 -15.64
C VAL A 46 -8.04 16.36 -14.76
N ILE A 47 -8.55 16.86 -13.65
CA ILE A 47 -9.43 16.10 -12.74
C ILE A 47 -10.69 15.63 -13.46
N LYS A 48 -11.38 16.55 -14.15
CA LYS A 48 -12.55 16.22 -15.00
C LYS A 48 -12.22 15.22 -16.10
N GLY A 49 -11.08 15.41 -16.75
CA GLY A 49 -10.60 14.49 -17.79
C GLY A 49 -10.38 13.08 -17.27
N LEU A 50 -9.77 12.91 -16.08
CA LEU A 50 -9.60 11.61 -15.40
C LEU A 50 -10.97 10.96 -15.11
N GLY A 51 -11.95 11.73 -14.65
CA GLY A 51 -13.33 11.26 -14.48
C GLY A 51 -13.95 10.81 -15.80
N ASN A 52 -13.89 11.64 -16.84
CA ASN A 52 -14.45 11.36 -18.17
C ASN A 52 -13.88 10.10 -18.83
N ILE A 53 -12.61 9.80 -18.59
CA ILE A 53 -12.01 8.54 -19.07
C ILE A 53 -12.30 7.34 -18.14
N GLY A 54 -12.95 7.55 -17.00
CA GLY A 54 -13.37 6.50 -16.06
C GLY A 54 -12.34 6.09 -15.03
N VAL A 55 -11.21 6.81 -14.90
CA VAL A 55 -10.13 6.48 -13.95
C VAL A 55 -10.58 6.65 -12.50
N LEU A 56 -11.43 7.62 -12.20
CA LEU A 56 -11.87 7.92 -10.84
C LEU A 56 -12.89 6.93 -10.26
N GLY A 57 -13.46 6.05 -11.10
CA GLY A 57 -14.40 5.00 -10.69
C GLY A 57 -14.05 3.60 -11.20
N LEU A 58 -12.76 3.29 -11.42
CA LEU A 58 -12.32 2.07 -12.11
C LEU A 58 -12.86 0.77 -11.53
N THR A 59 -12.78 0.57 -10.20
CA THR A 59 -13.24 -0.67 -9.56
C THR A 59 -14.69 -0.60 -9.09
N ILE A 60 -15.31 0.58 -9.14
CA ILE A 60 -16.68 0.77 -8.67
C ILE A 60 -17.66 0.04 -9.59
N ASP A 61 -18.66 -0.56 -8.98
CA ASP A 61 -19.70 -1.31 -9.70
C ASP A 61 -20.40 -0.42 -10.75
N LYS A 62 -20.71 -1.02 -11.89
CA LYS A 62 -21.40 -0.36 -13.01
C LYS A 62 -22.75 0.21 -12.61
N ASN A 63 -23.44 -0.37 -11.64
CA ASN A 63 -24.70 0.14 -11.11
C ASN A 63 -24.55 1.52 -10.46
N TYR A 64 -23.35 1.86 -10.02
CA TYR A 64 -22.99 3.18 -9.47
C TYR A 64 -22.19 4.03 -10.45
N GLY A 65 -22.19 3.69 -11.74
CA GLY A 65 -21.51 4.45 -12.78
C GLY A 65 -20.01 4.21 -12.90
N GLY A 66 -19.47 3.24 -12.18
CA GLY A 66 -18.07 2.83 -12.28
C GLY A 66 -17.78 1.93 -13.48
N ALA A 67 -16.51 1.58 -13.68
CA ALA A 67 -16.08 0.69 -14.76
C ALA A 67 -16.18 -0.81 -14.40
N GLY A 68 -16.31 -1.17 -13.12
CA GLY A 68 -16.40 -2.53 -12.63
C GLY A 68 -15.16 -3.38 -12.95
N MET A 69 -13.98 -2.76 -12.98
CA MET A 69 -12.72 -3.45 -13.27
C MET A 69 -12.17 -4.10 -12.02
N SER A 70 -11.37 -5.16 -12.21
CA SER A 70 -10.63 -5.82 -11.15
C SER A 70 -9.58 -4.90 -10.53
N HIS A 71 -9.19 -5.18 -9.29
CA HIS A 71 -8.09 -4.49 -8.63
C HIS A 71 -6.76 -4.67 -9.37
N PHE A 72 -6.56 -5.82 -9.99
CA PHE A 72 -5.43 -6.08 -10.89
C PHE A 72 -5.35 -5.04 -12.03
N ASN A 73 -6.46 -4.82 -12.74
CA ASN A 73 -6.50 -3.82 -13.82
C ASN A 73 -6.36 -2.39 -13.28
N TYR A 74 -6.87 -2.11 -12.10
CA TYR A 74 -6.66 -0.82 -11.46
C TYR A 74 -5.17 -0.58 -11.16
N CYS A 75 -4.44 -1.56 -10.68
CA CYS A 75 -2.98 -1.47 -10.49
C CYS A 75 -2.25 -1.18 -11.82
N ARG A 76 -2.67 -1.79 -12.94
CA ARG A 76 -2.11 -1.52 -14.28
C ARG A 76 -2.29 -0.05 -14.70
N VAL A 77 -3.46 0.51 -14.44
CA VAL A 77 -3.74 1.93 -14.70
C VAL A 77 -2.93 2.84 -13.79
N MET A 78 -2.85 2.52 -12.51
CA MET A 78 -2.06 3.29 -11.53
C MET A 78 -0.56 3.25 -11.82
N GLU A 79 -0.06 2.15 -12.38
CA GLU A 79 1.32 2.06 -12.86
C GLU A 79 1.60 3.09 -13.98
N VAL A 80 0.70 3.25 -14.94
CA VAL A 80 0.82 4.27 -15.99
C VAL A 80 0.85 5.67 -15.41
N ILE A 81 -0.09 5.99 -14.52
CA ILE A 81 -0.18 7.33 -13.92
C ILE A 81 1.04 7.61 -13.05
N GLY A 82 1.47 6.64 -12.24
CA GLY A 82 2.66 6.75 -11.36
C GLY A 82 3.95 6.96 -12.15
N GLY A 83 4.10 6.30 -13.29
CA GLY A 83 5.23 6.49 -14.19
C GLY A 83 5.24 7.85 -14.88
N HIS A 84 4.10 8.53 -14.98
CA HIS A 84 3.97 9.83 -15.62
C HIS A 84 4.02 11.00 -14.64
N CYS A 85 3.22 10.95 -13.54
CA CYS A 85 3.09 12.05 -12.58
C CYS A 85 2.77 11.56 -11.17
N GLY A 86 3.71 11.74 -10.23
CA GLY A 86 3.53 11.35 -8.82
C GLY A 86 2.37 12.08 -8.13
N SER A 87 2.20 13.38 -8.37
CA SER A 87 1.10 14.16 -7.81
C SER A 87 -0.27 13.64 -8.26
N THR A 88 -0.43 13.35 -9.55
CA THR A 88 -1.69 12.81 -10.09
C THR A 88 -1.96 11.41 -9.58
N ALA A 89 -0.93 10.58 -9.46
CA ALA A 89 -1.05 9.23 -8.91
C ALA A 89 -1.57 9.25 -7.46
N VAL A 90 -0.99 10.10 -6.61
CA VAL A 90 -1.42 10.24 -5.21
C VAL A 90 -2.81 10.86 -5.12
N PHE A 91 -3.17 11.81 -5.99
CA PHE A 91 -4.53 12.35 -6.07
C PHE A 91 -5.56 11.25 -6.36
N VAL A 92 -5.33 10.43 -7.38
CA VAL A 92 -6.25 9.33 -7.75
C VAL A 92 -6.31 8.29 -6.63
N ASN A 93 -5.15 7.92 -6.06
CA ASN A 93 -5.09 6.95 -4.97
C ASN A 93 -5.91 7.40 -3.75
N ALA A 94 -5.77 8.65 -3.33
CA ALA A 94 -6.52 9.22 -2.19
C ALA A 94 -8.03 9.27 -2.45
N HIS A 95 -8.44 9.61 -3.67
CA HIS A 95 -9.84 9.65 -4.06
C HIS A 95 -10.42 8.23 -4.14
N HIS A 96 -9.82 7.36 -4.93
CA HIS A 96 -10.40 6.07 -5.30
C HIS A 96 -10.05 4.97 -4.30
N SER A 97 -8.73 4.75 -4.01
CA SER A 97 -8.29 3.58 -3.24
C SER A 97 -8.63 3.66 -1.76
N ILE A 98 -8.78 4.86 -1.20
CA ILE A 98 -9.11 5.04 0.21
C ILE A 98 -10.42 5.82 0.43
N GLY A 99 -10.68 6.90 -0.29
CA GLY A 99 -11.90 7.70 -0.15
C GLY A 99 -13.16 6.94 -0.56
N LEU A 100 -13.25 6.56 -1.84
CA LEU A 100 -14.39 5.79 -2.36
C LEU A 100 -14.46 4.39 -1.78
N ARG A 101 -13.31 3.72 -1.60
CA ARG A 101 -13.28 2.34 -1.09
C ARG A 101 -13.90 2.22 0.30
N ALA A 102 -13.72 3.22 1.17
CA ALA A 102 -14.36 3.25 2.47
C ALA A 102 -15.89 3.18 2.34
N LEU A 103 -16.45 4.00 1.46
CA LEU A 103 -17.88 4.03 1.18
C LEU A 103 -18.38 2.73 0.53
N GLU A 104 -17.64 2.20 -0.44
CA GLU A 104 -17.97 0.96 -1.14
C GLU A 104 -18.09 -0.23 -0.18
N LEU A 105 -17.12 -0.39 0.73
CA LEU A 105 -17.06 -1.53 1.64
C LEU A 105 -18.01 -1.41 2.84
N PHE A 106 -18.24 -0.22 3.34
CA PHE A 106 -18.90 -0.02 4.63
C PHE A 106 -20.14 0.88 4.57
N GLY A 107 -20.42 1.51 3.42
CA GLY A 107 -21.61 2.34 3.23
C GLY A 107 -22.90 1.54 3.21
N THR A 108 -23.98 2.17 3.68
CA THR A 108 -25.35 1.68 3.45
C THR A 108 -25.72 1.87 1.99
N ASP A 109 -26.80 1.21 1.54
CA ASP A 109 -27.29 1.37 0.16
C ASP A 109 -27.67 2.82 -0.16
N ASP A 110 -28.26 3.54 0.79
CA ASP A 110 -28.59 4.96 0.65
C ASP A 110 -27.33 5.82 0.52
N GLN A 111 -26.32 5.59 1.35
CA GLN A 111 -25.04 6.29 1.27
C GLN A 111 -24.34 6.02 -0.07
N LYS A 112 -24.32 4.76 -0.52
CA LYS A 112 -23.75 4.38 -1.82
C LYS A 112 -24.50 5.02 -2.97
N SER A 113 -25.82 4.93 -2.98
CA SER A 113 -26.67 5.51 -4.02
C SER A 113 -26.52 7.03 -4.14
N LYS A 114 -26.34 7.72 -3.01
CA LYS A 114 -26.14 9.15 -2.95
C LYS A 114 -24.77 9.59 -3.46
N TRP A 115 -23.71 8.90 -3.03
CA TRP A 115 -22.36 9.40 -3.18
C TRP A 115 -21.53 8.72 -4.27
N MET A 116 -21.72 7.42 -4.49
CA MET A 116 -20.84 6.70 -5.44
C MET A 116 -20.97 7.18 -6.88
N PRO A 117 -22.15 7.46 -7.46
CA PRO A 117 -22.24 7.91 -8.84
C PRO A 117 -21.45 9.20 -9.12
N PRO A 118 -21.65 10.31 -8.39
CA PRO A 118 -20.93 11.55 -8.66
C PRO A 118 -19.41 11.42 -8.32
N LEU A 119 -19.03 10.56 -7.38
CA LEU A 119 -17.62 10.30 -7.07
C LEU A 119 -16.95 9.47 -8.17
N ALA A 120 -17.61 8.43 -8.68
CA ALA A 120 -17.09 7.60 -9.76
C ALA A 120 -16.95 8.39 -11.09
N ALA A 121 -17.85 9.33 -11.35
CA ALA A 121 -17.78 10.23 -12.50
C ALA A 121 -16.72 11.34 -12.34
N GLY A 122 -16.24 11.60 -11.13
CA GLY A 122 -15.33 12.71 -10.84
C GLY A 122 -16.01 14.08 -10.79
N ASP A 123 -17.35 14.13 -10.70
CA ASP A 123 -18.11 15.35 -10.46
C ASP A 123 -17.97 15.83 -9.02
N LYS A 124 -17.70 14.89 -8.12
CA LYS A 124 -17.35 15.10 -6.71
C LYS A 124 -16.10 14.35 -6.33
N LEU A 125 -15.41 14.84 -5.30
CA LEU A 125 -14.16 14.27 -4.82
C LEU A 125 -14.28 13.76 -3.40
N ALA A 126 -13.61 12.63 -3.14
CA ALA A 126 -13.52 12.03 -1.81
C ALA A 126 -12.15 12.27 -1.17
N ALA A 127 -12.14 12.36 0.16
CA ALA A 127 -10.94 12.32 0.98
C ALA A 127 -11.11 11.41 2.20
N PHE A 128 -9.97 11.00 2.78
CA PHE A 128 -9.92 10.12 3.94
C PHE A 128 -9.19 10.80 5.09
N ALA A 129 -9.92 11.23 6.11
CA ALA A 129 -9.44 12.10 7.18
C ALA A 129 -9.19 11.31 8.49
N LEU A 130 -8.08 10.56 8.51
CA LEU A 130 -7.63 9.80 9.69
C LEU A 130 -6.61 10.59 10.51
N THR A 131 -5.55 11.07 9.86
CA THR A 131 -4.34 11.62 10.50
C THR A 131 -4.59 12.95 11.19
N GLU A 132 -4.00 13.11 12.38
CA GLU A 132 -4.03 14.30 13.21
C GLU A 132 -2.61 14.79 13.56
N PRO A 133 -2.43 16.03 14.04
CA PRO A 133 -1.12 16.53 14.48
C PRO A 133 -0.40 15.62 15.48
N LEU A 134 -1.15 14.90 16.33
CA LEU A 134 -0.63 14.03 17.39
C LEU A 134 -0.95 12.53 17.18
N ALA A 135 -1.57 12.14 16.07
CA ALA A 135 -1.93 10.78 15.75
C ALA A 135 -1.70 10.50 14.26
N GLY A 136 -0.50 10.08 13.90
CA GLY A 136 -0.11 9.63 12.56
C GLY A 136 0.05 8.10 12.53
N SER A 137 1.26 7.62 12.79
CA SER A 137 1.55 6.17 12.87
C SER A 137 0.75 5.46 13.95
N ASP A 138 0.48 6.13 15.07
CA ASP A 138 -0.41 5.65 16.13
C ASP A 138 -1.87 6.06 15.81
N ALA A 139 -2.43 5.42 14.79
CA ALA A 139 -3.80 5.69 14.33
C ALA A 139 -4.88 5.39 15.38
N ALA A 140 -4.58 4.53 16.36
CA ALA A 140 -5.48 4.26 17.48
C ALA A 140 -5.60 5.44 18.45
N ASN A 141 -4.68 6.39 18.41
CA ASN A 141 -4.63 7.56 19.31
C ASN A 141 -5.29 8.81 18.70
N VAL A 142 -6.25 8.65 17.80
CA VAL A 142 -7.09 9.75 17.29
C VAL A 142 -7.76 10.49 18.45
N ARG A 143 -7.68 11.82 18.43
CA ARG A 143 -8.18 12.71 19.48
C ARG A 143 -9.40 13.53 19.10
N THR A 144 -9.73 13.66 17.82
CA THR A 144 -11.01 14.20 17.37
C THR A 144 -12.12 13.44 18.05
N THR A 145 -13.02 14.14 18.73
CA THR A 145 -14.16 13.57 19.49
C THR A 145 -15.45 13.62 18.70
N ALA A 146 -16.35 12.71 18.99
CA ALA A 146 -17.72 12.70 18.49
C ALA A 146 -18.66 12.29 19.63
N GLU A 147 -19.28 13.29 20.25
CA GLU A 147 -20.20 13.10 21.38
C GLU A 147 -21.64 13.05 20.88
N PRO A 148 -22.48 12.13 21.39
CA PRO A 148 -23.89 12.09 21.00
C PRO A 148 -24.61 13.40 21.28
N THR A 149 -25.47 13.84 20.36
CA THR A 149 -26.36 14.98 20.63
C THR A 149 -27.36 14.65 21.72
N PRO A 150 -27.84 15.63 22.49
CA PRO A 150 -28.81 15.40 23.60
C PRO A 150 -30.09 14.69 23.17
N ASP A 151 -30.56 14.95 21.95
CA ASP A 151 -31.75 14.31 21.34
C ASP A 151 -31.45 12.95 20.72
N GLY A 152 -30.17 12.56 20.67
CA GLY A 152 -29.72 11.28 20.11
C GLY A 152 -29.86 11.16 18.58
N THR A 153 -30.06 12.28 17.86
CA THR A 153 -30.20 12.29 16.40
C THR A 153 -28.87 12.31 15.65
N GLY A 154 -27.75 12.62 16.32
CA GLY A 154 -26.44 12.74 15.70
C GLY A 154 -25.29 12.79 16.71
N TYR A 155 -24.19 13.32 16.23
CA TYR A 155 -22.95 13.51 17.00
C TYR A 155 -22.39 14.92 16.81
N VAL A 156 -21.86 15.50 17.87
CA VAL A 156 -21.10 16.76 17.82
C VAL A 156 -19.63 16.41 17.68
N ILE A 157 -19.02 16.80 16.57
CA ILE A 157 -17.62 16.52 16.28
C ILE A 157 -16.76 17.76 16.58
N ASN A 158 -15.69 17.54 17.33
CA ASN A 158 -14.67 18.54 17.65
C ASN A 158 -13.28 17.97 17.43
N GLY A 159 -12.39 18.72 16.74
CA GLY A 159 -11.01 18.32 16.53
C GLY A 159 -10.36 18.88 15.28
N GLU A 160 -9.20 18.34 14.94
CA GLU A 160 -8.42 18.78 13.78
C GLU A 160 -7.79 17.57 13.05
N LYS A 161 -7.89 17.58 11.72
CA LYS A 161 -7.21 16.65 10.82
C LYS A 161 -6.14 17.37 10.03
N ARG A 162 -5.00 16.71 9.81
CA ARG A 162 -3.86 17.32 9.15
C ARG A 162 -3.24 16.37 8.11
N TRP A 163 -2.64 16.97 7.09
CA TRP A 163 -2.02 16.26 5.95
C TRP A 163 -3.01 15.38 5.17
N ILE A 164 -4.25 15.85 5.05
CA ILE A 164 -5.30 15.10 4.37
C ILE A 164 -5.22 15.35 2.87
N THR A 165 -4.78 14.36 2.11
CA THR A 165 -4.75 14.42 0.63
C THR A 165 -6.17 14.62 0.10
N ASN A 166 -6.33 15.52 -0.84
CA ASN A 166 -7.60 16.03 -1.36
C ASN A 166 -8.48 16.76 -0.31
N GLY A 167 -8.04 16.87 0.94
CA GLY A 167 -8.85 17.48 2.02
C GLY A 167 -9.27 18.92 1.77
N GLY A 168 -8.45 19.68 1.04
CA GLY A 168 -8.78 21.08 0.70
C GLY A 168 -9.80 21.23 -0.43
N ILE A 169 -10.14 20.14 -1.16
CA ILE A 169 -11.02 20.18 -2.34
C ILE A 169 -12.10 19.09 -2.35
N ALA A 170 -12.16 18.25 -1.33
CA ALA A 170 -13.09 17.12 -1.27
C ALA A 170 -14.53 17.61 -1.00
N ASP A 171 -15.49 16.99 -1.68
CA ASP A 171 -16.93 17.17 -1.46
C ASP A 171 -17.46 16.29 -0.33
N VAL A 172 -16.83 15.15 -0.09
CA VAL A 172 -17.15 14.24 1.01
C VAL A 172 -15.88 13.65 1.61
N LEU A 173 -15.82 13.64 2.95
CA LEU A 173 -14.69 13.11 3.70
C LEU A 173 -15.15 11.97 4.61
N THR A 174 -14.37 10.88 4.63
CA THR A 174 -14.48 9.88 5.70
C THR A 174 -13.65 10.36 6.88
N VAL A 175 -14.29 10.81 7.95
CA VAL A 175 -13.64 11.36 9.14
C VAL A 175 -13.67 10.35 10.27
N MET A 176 -12.50 10.05 10.84
CA MET A 176 -12.36 9.21 12.03
C MET A 176 -12.44 10.06 13.29
N ALA A 177 -13.37 9.75 14.17
CA ALA A 177 -13.52 10.45 15.45
C ALA A 177 -13.78 9.45 16.59
N ARG A 178 -13.39 9.81 17.79
CA ARG A 178 -13.54 9.01 19.00
C ARG A 178 -14.92 9.21 19.61
N THR A 179 -15.70 8.15 19.65
CA THR A 179 -17.00 8.10 20.31
C THR A 179 -16.85 7.51 21.72
N SER A 180 -17.63 8.00 22.67
CA SER A 180 -17.73 7.44 24.01
C SER A 180 -18.21 5.97 23.95
N ASP A 181 -17.62 5.13 24.79
CA ASP A 181 -18.01 3.72 24.93
C ASP A 181 -17.98 3.36 26.42
N PRO A 182 -19.13 2.98 27.03
CA PRO A 182 -19.17 2.64 28.45
C PRO A 182 -18.23 1.51 28.87
N ALA A 183 -17.88 0.60 27.93
CA ALA A 183 -17.00 -0.52 28.19
C ALA A 183 -15.52 -0.17 28.00
N VAL A 184 -15.20 0.98 27.40
CA VAL A 184 -13.83 1.41 27.10
C VAL A 184 -13.68 2.90 27.48
N PRO A 185 -13.01 3.20 28.61
CA PRO A 185 -12.90 4.58 29.11
C PRO A 185 -12.33 5.58 28.09
N GLU A 186 -11.39 5.13 27.26
CA GLU A 186 -10.80 5.95 26.18
C GLU A 186 -11.72 6.10 24.97
N GLY A 187 -12.89 5.46 24.98
CA GLY A 187 -13.80 5.42 23.82
C GLY A 187 -13.27 4.60 22.65
N LYS A 188 -14.06 4.51 21.60
CA LYS A 188 -13.72 3.81 20.34
C LYS A 188 -13.80 4.73 19.14
N ILE A 189 -13.03 4.42 18.10
CA ILE A 189 -13.04 5.21 16.86
C ILE A 189 -14.22 4.79 15.99
N THR A 190 -14.98 5.78 15.53
CA THR A 190 -16.08 5.68 14.59
C THR A 190 -15.76 6.47 13.32
N ALA A 191 -16.22 6.01 12.18
CA ALA A 191 -16.09 6.71 10.91
C ALA A 191 -17.39 7.45 10.56
N PHE A 192 -17.26 8.68 10.06
CA PHE A 192 -18.36 9.55 9.67
C PHE A 192 -18.17 10.09 8.27
N LEU A 193 -19.25 10.16 7.49
CA LEU A 193 -19.28 10.90 6.22
C LEU A 193 -19.59 12.37 6.52
N VAL A 194 -18.63 13.23 6.22
CA VAL A 194 -18.71 14.68 6.48
C VAL A 194 -18.58 15.44 5.18
N THR A 195 -19.35 16.50 5.03
CA THR A 195 -19.31 17.40 3.88
C THR A 195 -18.93 18.82 4.29
N PRO A 196 -18.25 19.60 3.43
CA PRO A 196 -17.77 20.95 3.78
C PRO A 196 -18.87 21.98 4.05
N ASP A 197 -20.11 21.72 3.63
CA ASP A 197 -21.27 22.57 3.88
C ASP A 197 -21.87 22.40 5.30
N MET A 198 -21.41 21.42 6.07
CA MET A 198 -21.85 21.24 7.46
C MET A 198 -21.34 22.40 8.33
N PRO A 199 -22.24 23.06 9.11
CA PRO A 199 -21.82 24.10 10.04
C PRO A 199 -20.75 23.60 11.02
N GLY A 200 -19.68 24.37 11.18
CA GLY A 200 -18.55 23.99 12.02
C GLY A 200 -17.42 23.25 11.29
N PHE A 201 -17.56 22.95 9.98
CA PHE A 201 -16.47 22.50 9.13
C PHE A 201 -15.62 23.69 8.66
N GLU A 202 -14.31 23.61 8.82
CA GLU A 202 -13.37 24.65 8.40
C GLU A 202 -12.18 24.04 7.65
N VAL A 203 -11.92 24.49 6.43
CA VAL A 203 -10.63 24.27 5.76
C VAL A 203 -9.66 25.35 6.23
N VAL A 204 -8.80 24.99 7.17
CA VAL A 204 -7.81 25.93 7.75
C VAL A 204 -6.69 26.23 6.75
N GLU A 205 -6.32 25.24 5.96
CA GLU A 205 -5.29 25.33 4.93
C GLU A 205 -5.64 24.32 3.84
N ASP A 206 -5.87 24.78 2.62
CA ASP A 206 -6.35 23.94 1.52
C ASP A 206 -5.22 23.23 0.77
N ARG A 207 -4.03 23.86 0.73
CA ARG A 207 -2.85 23.37 0.00
C ARG A 207 -1.58 23.62 0.78
N MET A 208 -1.28 22.72 1.72
CA MET A 208 -0.06 22.79 2.52
C MET A 208 1.18 22.66 1.63
N GLU A 209 2.16 23.54 1.86
CA GLU A 209 3.45 23.46 1.18
C GLU A 209 4.22 22.18 1.58
N LYS A 210 4.85 21.52 0.61
CA LYS A 210 5.54 20.24 0.81
C LYS A 210 6.66 20.00 -0.17
N VAL A 211 7.54 19.08 0.17
CA VAL A 211 8.76 18.74 -0.60
C VAL A 211 8.44 18.22 -2.00
N GLY A 212 7.54 17.25 -2.11
CA GLY A 212 7.13 16.61 -3.36
C GLY A 212 5.64 16.43 -3.43
N ILE A 213 5.15 15.78 -4.50
CA ILE A 213 3.72 15.63 -4.82
C ILE A 213 2.94 16.95 -4.66
N ARG A 214 3.57 18.02 -5.06
CA ARG A 214 3.13 19.39 -4.76
C ARG A 214 1.76 19.72 -5.35
N GLY A 215 1.37 19.03 -6.42
CA GLY A 215 0.07 19.21 -7.07
C GLY A 215 -1.15 18.76 -6.25
N THR A 216 -0.98 17.95 -5.19
CA THR A 216 -2.11 17.50 -4.39
C THR A 216 -2.59 18.59 -3.42
N ALA A 217 -3.92 18.74 -3.28
CA ALA A 217 -4.55 19.60 -2.30
C ALA A 217 -4.53 18.94 -0.91
N THR A 218 -3.35 18.89 -0.31
CA THR A 218 -3.16 18.33 1.03
C THR A 218 -3.58 19.35 2.07
N GLY A 219 -4.68 19.08 2.77
CA GLY A 219 -5.34 20.05 3.62
C GLY A 219 -5.13 19.85 5.11
N ARG A 220 -5.41 20.93 5.84
CA ARG A 220 -5.63 20.96 7.29
C ARG A 220 -7.06 21.37 7.54
N ILE A 221 -7.80 20.54 8.28
CA ILE A 221 -9.25 20.66 8.47
C ILE A 221 -9.54 20.70 9.96
N ARG A 222 -10.45 21.59 10.36
CA ARG A 222 -10.91 21.71 11.73
C ARG A 222 -12.41 21.51 11.81
N PHE A 223 -12.84 20.89 12.89
CA PHE A 223 -14.23 20.73 13.26
C PHE A 223 -14.48 21.46 14.57
N HIS A 224 -15.49 22.31 14.59
CA HIS A 224 -15.88 23.07 15.78
C HIS A 224 -17.38 22.96 15.97
N GLU A 225 -17.77 22.27 17.05
CA GLU A 225 -19.19 22.00 17.37
C GLU A 225 -20.00 21.53 16.17
N MET A 226 -19.37 20.77 15.28
CA MET A 226 -19.97 20.30 14.03
C MET A 226 -20.95 19.17 14.30
N VAL A 227 -22.24 19.41 14.03
CA VAL A 227 -23.27 18.38 14.18
C VAL A 227 -23.32 17.50 12.94
N VAL A 228 -23.13 16.19 13.12
CA VAL A 228 -23.21 15.19 12.08
C VAL A 228 -24.35 14.23 12.36
N PRO A 229 -25.34 14.08 11.46
CA PRO A 229 -26.45 13.17 11.62
C PRO A 229 -26.04 11.71 11.77
N LYS A 230 -26.83 10.90 12.46
CA LYS A 230 -26.59 9.47 12.66
C LYS A 230 -26.46 8.68 11.35
N GLU A 231 -27.25 9.04 10.35
CA GLU A 231 -27.23 8.44 9.01
C GLU A 231 -25.91 8.64 8.26
N ASN A 232 -25.05 9.53 8.75
CA ASN A 232 -23.71 9.76 8.21
C ASN A 232 -22.63 8.88 8.88
N ILE A 233 -23.00 8.02 9.84
CA ILE A 233 -22.07 7.00 10.34
C ILE A 233 -21.72 6.04 9.20
N LEU A 234 -20.44 5.85 8.95
CA LEU A 234 -19.96 4.87 7.96
C LEU A 234 -19.58 3.56 8.67
N GLY A 235 -20.31 2.51 8.35
CA GLY A 235 -20.20 1.21 9.04
C GLY A 235 -20.82 1.24 10.44
N GLU A 236 -20.14 0.69 11.45
CA GLU A 236 -20.62 0.55 12.82
C GLU A 236 -19.92 1.48 13.78
N VAL A 237 -20.63 1.96 14.79
CA VAL A 237 -20.06 2.73 15.91
C VAL A 237 -18.96 1.92 16.60
N GLY A 238 -17.80 2.55 16.81
CA GLY A 238 -16.63 1.93 17.45
C GLY A 238 -15.83 0.98 16.57
N ARG A 239 -16.15 0.85 15.26
CA ARG A 239 -15.43 0.01 14.30
C ARG A 239 -14.57 0.80 13.30
N GLY A 240 -14.47 2.10 13.44
CA GLY A 240 -13.77 2.99 12.52
C GLY A 240 -12.28 2.67 12.36
N LEU A 241 -11.58 2.23 13.41
CA LEU A 241 -10.17 1.84 13.28
C LEU A 241 -9.99 0.60 12.39
N LYS A 242 -10.85 -0.41 12.56
CA LYS A 242 -10.83 -1.61 11.70
C LYS A 242 -11.13 -1.22 10.24
N LEU A 243 -12.14 -0.37 10.04
CA LEU A 243 -12.48 0.17 8.73
C LEU A 243 -11.27 0.86 8.10
N ALA A 244 -10.61 1.75 8.83
CA ALA A 244 -9.45 2.49 8.33
C ALA A 244 -8.30 1.56 7.91
N LEU A 245 -7.97 0.56 8.71
CA LEU A 245 -6.90 -0.38 8.40
C LEU A 245 -7.22 -1.23 7.17
N THR A 246 -8.47 -1.71 7.04
CA THR A 246 -8.93 -2.47 5.86
C THR A 246 -8.81 -1.65 4.58
N VAL A 247 -9.23 -0.39 4.60
CA VAL A 247 -9.18 0.50 3.43
C VAL A 247 -7.75 0.81 3.01
N LEU A 248 -6.83 1.00 3.96
CA LEU A 248 -5.43 1.28 3.68
C LEU A 248 -4.72 0.14 2.94
N ASP A 249 -5.16 -1.11 3.09
CA ASP A 249 -4.56 -2.25 2.38
C ASP A 249 -4.76 -2.15 0.86
N PHE A 250 -5.90 -1.65 0.40
CA PHE A 250 -6.12 -1.38 -1.03
C PHE A 250 -5.21 -0.25 -1.52
N GLY A 251 -5.09 0.83 -0.75
CA GLY A 251 -4.22 1.95 -1.06
C GLY A 251 -2.75 1.54 -1.22
N ARG A 252 -2.24 0.67 -0.35
CA ARG A 252 -0.86 0.17 -0.40
C ARG A 252 -0.55 -0.60 -1.69
N THR A 253 -1.50 -1.37 -2.21
CA THR A 253 -1.31 -2.15 -3.43
C THR A 253 -1.19 -1.24 -4.65
N THR A 254 -2.12 -0.29 -4.81
CA THR A 254 -2.08 0.68 -5.91
C THR A 254 -0.90 1.64 -5.80
N PHE A 255 -0.49 1.97 -4.58
CA PHE A 255 0.70 2.75 -4.30
C PHE A 255 1.99 2.05 -4.79
N SER A 256 2.08 0.72 -4.56
CA SER A 256 3.17 -0.11 -5.09
C SER A 256 3.19 -0.13 -6.62
N ALA A 257 2.02 -0.16 -7.26
CA ALA A 257 1.91 -0.05 -8.72
C ALA A 257 2.43 1.31 -9.23
N CYS A 258 2.10 2.41 -8.54
CA CYS A 258 2.65 3.73 -8.88
C CYS A 258 4.18 3.76 -8.77
N CYS A 259 4.75 3.16 -7.73
CA CYS A 259 6.20 3.04 -7.56
C CYS A 259 6.83 2.22 -8.70
N THR A 260 6.18 1.12 -9.12
CA THR A 260 6.63 0.29 -10.24
C THR A 260 6.68 1.08 -11.54
N GLY A 261 5.64 1.87 -11.85
CA GLY A 261 5.60 2.72 -13.03
C GLY A 261 6.71 3.77 -13.04
N ALA A 262 6.93 4.44 -11.92
CA ALA A 262 8.02 5.42 -11.77
C ALA A 262 9.41 4.76 -11.90
N ALA A 263 9.60 3.54 -11.38
CA ALA A 263 10.83 2.76 -11.53
C ALA A 263 11.08 2.40 -13.01
N LYS A 264 10.07 1.95 -13.75
CA LYS A 264 10.16 1.67 -15.19
C LYS A 264 10.62 2.90 -15.97
N PHE A 265 10.02 4.06 -15.71
CA PHE A 265 10.43 5.32 -16.34
C PHE A 265 11.91 5.63 -16.06
N CYS A 266 12.36 5.51 -14.81
CA CYS A 266 13.77 5.74 -14.45
C CYS A 266 14.70 4.78 -15.18
N ILE A 267 14.38 3.48 -15.24
CA ILE A 267 15.21 2.46 -15.89
C ILE A 267 15.35 2.73 -17.38
N GLU A 268 14.25 3.06 -18.08
CA GLU A 268 14.31 3.44 -19.50
C GLU A 268 15.26 4.62 -19.73
N ARG A 269 15.23 5.62 -18.87
CA ARG A 269 16.12 6.80 -18.94
C ARG A 269 17.57 6.46 -18.58
N MET A 270 17.80 5.57 -17.60
CA MET A 270 19.13 5.06 -17.26
C MET A 270 19.76 4.34 -18.45
N VAL A 271 19.03 3.42 -19.08
CA VAL A 271 19.48 2.65 -20.25
C VAL A 271 19.77 3.57 -21.45
N ALA A 272 18.83 4.47 -21.78
CA ALA A 272 19.03 5.43 -22.87
C ALA A 272 20.27 6.31 -22.65
N ARG A 273 20.48 6.79 -21.43
CA ARG A 273 21.66 7.59 -21.06
C ARG A 273 22.95 6.78 -21.13
N ALA A 274 22.94 5.56 -20.61
CA ALA A 274 24.09 4.66 -20.60
C ALA A 274 24.59 4.34 -22.01
N ASN A 275 23.67 4.15 -22.97
CA ASN A 275 23.98 3.82 -24.34
C ASN A 275 24.46 5.02 -25.18
N THR A 276 24.13 6.26 -24.76
CA THR A 276 24.39 7.46 -25.59
C THR A 276 25.51 8.34 -25.05
N ARG A 277 25.71 8.40 -23.72
CA ARG A 277 26.73 9.26 -23.12
C ARG A 277 28.09 8.61 -23.12
N GLN A 278 29.07 9.27 -23.72
CA GLN A 278 30.46 8.83 -23.72
C GLN A 278 31.30 9.63 -22.72
N GLN A 279 32.16 8.95 -21.97
CA GLN A 279 33.21 9.50 -21.13
C GLN A 279 34.40 8.53 -21.11
N PHE A 280 35.62 9.04 -20.99
CA PHE A 280 36.84 8.22 -20.95
C PHE A 280 36.98 7.28 -22.16
N GLY A 281 36.51 7.72 -23.34
CA GLY A 281 36.64 7.00 -24.60
C GLY A 281 35.59 5.88 -24.86
N GLN A 282 34.64 5.69 -23.97
CA GLN A 282 33.60 4.64 -24.12
C GLN A 282 32.23 5.13 -23.60
N THR A 283 31.16 4.38 -23.90
CA THR A 283 29.83 4.69 -23.40
C THR A 283 29.71 4.41 -21.90
N LEU A 284 28.80 5.10 -21.21
CA LEU A 284 28.56 4.83 -19.79
C LEU A 284 28.14 3.38 -19.53
N GLY A 285 27.44 2.75 -20.47
CA GLY A 285 26.99 1.35 -20.39
C GLY A 285 28.12 0.32 -20.40
N GLU A 286 29.33 0.70 -20.73
CA GLU A 286 30.52 -0.17 -20.69
C GLU A 286 31.22 -0.17 -19.32
N PHE A 287 30.79 0.70 -18.38
CA PHE A 287 31.33 0.73 -17.03
C PHE A 287 30.55 -0.18 -16.07
N GLU A 288 31.25 -1.07 -15.38
CA GLU A 288 30.66 -2.06 -14.47
C GLU A 288 29.76 -1.44 -13.37
N LEU A 289 30.13 -0.29 -12.80
CA LEU A 289 29.34 0.39 -11.79
C LEU A 289 28.01 0.91 -12.35
N VAL A 290 27.96 1.30 -13.63
CA VAL A 290 26.71 1.71 -14.30
C VAL A 290 25.87 0.48 -14.62
N GLN A 291 26.49 -0.58 -15.15
CA GLN A 291 25.83 -1.87 -15.42
C GLN A 291 25.19 -2.43 -14.15
N GLY A 292 25.91 -2.44 -13.01
CA GLY A 292 25.42 -2.91 -11.73
C GLY A 292 24.16 -2.16 -11.29
N LYS A 293 24.15 -0.81 -11.35
CA LYS A 293 23.00 0.01 -11.00
C LYS A 293 21.75 -0.31 -11.87
N ILE A 294 21.95 -0.46 -13.17
CA ILE A 294 20.86 -0.78 -14.11
C ILE A 294 20.34 -2.19 -13.86
N ALA A 295 21.22 -3.16 -13.65
CA ALA A 295 20.85 -4.55 -13.38
C ALA A 295 20.06 -4.71 -12.08
N ASP A 296 20.53 -4.07 -11.00
CA ASP A 296 19.84 -4.07 -9.72
C ASP A 296 18.46 -3.39 -9.83
N ALA A 297 18.40 -2.23 -10.50
CA ALA A 297 17.14 -1.52 -10.71
C ALA A 297 16.13 -2.36 -11.50
N ALA A 298 16.58 -3.06 -12.56
CA ALA A 298 15.73 -3.91 -13.37
C ALA A 298 15.23 -5.14 -12.59
N ALA A 299 16.09 -5.76 -11.79
CA ALA A 299 15.71 -6.91 -10.95
C ALA A 299 14.68 -6.53 -9.89
N ASP A 300 14.90 -5.41 -9.20
CA ASP A 300 13.98 -4.92 -8.17
C ASP A 300 12.65 -4.46 -8.75
N MET A 301 12.67 -3.75 -9.88
CA MET A 301 11.43 -3.36 -10.56
C MET A 301 10.63 -4.58 -11.00
N TYR A 302 11.27 -5.64 -11.50
CA TYR A 302 10.59 -6.87 -11.87
C TYR A 302 9.98 -7.57 -10.64
N ALA A 303 10.66 -7.52 -9.49
CA ALA A 303 10.14 -8.05 -8.24
C ALA A 303 8.94 -7.22 -7.73
N MET A 304 9.05 -5.86 -7.78
CA MET A 304 7.95 -4.94 -7.45
C MET A 304 6.70 -5.27 -8.27
N GLU A 305 6.85 -5.35 -9.57
CA GLU A 305 5.75 -5.66 -10.50
C GLU A 305 5.14 -7.04 -10.21
N SER A 306 5.99 -8.07 -10.08
CA SER A 306 5.54 -9.43 -9.84
C SER A 306 4.74 -9.57 -8.54
N ALA A 307 5.20 -8.96 -7.46
CA ALA A 307 4.53 -9.03 -6.18
C ALA A 307 3.26 -8.15 -6.12
N THR A 308 3.28 -6.97 -6.75
CA THR A 308 2.10 -6.08 -6.82
C THR A 308 0.95 -6.76 -7.54
N TYR A 309 1.18 -7.35 -8.71
CA TYR A 309 0.12 -8.03 -9.47
C TYR A 309 -0.34 -9.34 -8.82
N TYR A 310 0.57 -10.05 -8.17
CA TYR A 310 0.19 -11.21 -7.37
C TYR A 310 -0.76 -10.81 -6.23
N THR A 311 -0.42 -9.75 -5.48
CA THR A 311 -1.24 -9.26 -4.36
C THR A 311 -2.57 -8.69 -4.85
N ALA A 312 -2.59 -7.97 -5.98
CA ALA A 312 -3.81 -7.48 -6.59
C ALA A 312 -4.77 -8.63 -6.97
N ALA A 313 -4.24 -9.70 -7.55
CA ALA A 313 -5.02 -10.89 -7.86
C ALA A 313 -5.51 -11.63 -6.60
N LEU A 314 -4.74 -11.62 -5.52
CA LEU A 314 -5.15 -12.17 -4.23
C LEU A 314 -6.38 -11.42 -3.70
N ILE A 315 -6.38 -10.09 -3.79
CA ILE A 315 -7.53 -9.24 -3.44
C ILE A 315 -8.74 -9.59 -4.33
N ASP A 316 -8.56 -9.67 -5.64
CA ASP A 316 -9.63 -9.99 -6.60
C ASP A 316 -10.20 -11.41 -6.39
N SER A 317 -9.43 -12.34 -5.82
CA SER A 317 -9.90 -13.68 -5.49
C SER A 317 -10.80 -13.73 -4.26
N GLY A 318 -11.00 -12.63 -3.56
CA GLY A 318 -11.78 -12.55 -2.34
C GLY A 318 -11.08 -13.17 -1.12
N ALA A 319 -9.75 -13.14 -1.07
CA ALA A 319 -9.02 -13.63 0.10
C ALA A 319 -9.40 -12.84 1.36
N ASP A 320 -9.55 -13.55 2.49
CA ASP A 320 -9.99 -12.96 3.76
C ASP A 320 -8.94 -12.05 4.41
N ASP A 321 -7.64 -12.30 4.14
CA ASP A 321 -6.53 -11.56 4.74
C ASP A 321 -5.37 -11.43 3.74
N TYR A 322 -4.90 -10.22 3.54
CA TYR A 322 -3.76 -9.85 2.70
C TYR A 322 -2.97 -8.67 3.28
N MET A 323 -3.18 -8.37 4.56
CA MET A 323 -2.58 -7.20 5.23
C MET A 323 -1.05 -7.24 5.22
N VAL A 324 -0.46 -8.44 5.39
CA VAL A 324 1.00 -8.60 5.43
C VAL A 324 1.58 -8.43 4.03
N GLU A 325 0.95 -9.02 3.03
CA GLU A 325 1.37 -8.91 1.63
C GLU A 325 1.35 -7.47 1.16
N THR A 326 0.27 -6.73 1.44
CA THR A 326 0.15 -5.31 1.05
C THR A 326 1.17 -4.44 1.77
N ALA A 327 1.48 -4.72 3.04
CA ALA A 327 2.52 -4.02 3.77
C ALA A 327 3.92 -4.33 3.20
N MET A 328 4.22 -5.61 2.88
CA MET A 328 5.50 -6.02 2.30
C MET A 328 5.75 -5.37 0.94
N ILE A 329 4.77 -5.39 0.02
CA ILE A 329 4.94 -4.76 -1.29
C ILE A 329 5.12 -3.25 -1.19
N LYS A 330 4.37 -2.59 -0.29
CA LYS A 330 4.50 -1.14 -0.09
C LYS A 330 5.89 -0.75 0.42
N VAL A 331 6.40 -1.45 1.43
CA VAL A 331 7.74 -1.21 1.97
C VAL A 331 8.79 -1.43 0.88
N PHE A 332 8.77 -2.58 0.23
CA PHE A 332 9.75 -2.90 -0.81
C PHE A 332 9.69 -1.91 -1.97
N ALA A 333 8.51 -1.69 -2.55
CA ALA A 333 8.37 -0.83 -3.72
C ALA A 333 8.81 0.62 -3.46
N SER A 334 8.48 1.17 -2.29
CA SER A 334 8.87 2.54 -1.94
C SER A 334 10.37 2.67 -1.65
N ASP A 335 10.98 1.70 -0.97
CA ASP A 335 12.43 1.69 -0.71
C ASP A 335 13.22 1.56 -2.03
N GLN A 336 12.79 0.64 -2.91
CA GLN A 336 13.46 0.44 -4.18
C GLN A 336 13.27 1.64 -5.13
N LEU A 337 12.07 2.22 -5.21
CA LEU A 337 11.87 3.42 -6.01
C LEU A 337 12.79 4.58 -5.55
N TRP A 338 12.91 4.78 -4.24
CA TRP A 338 13.82 5.79 -3.69
C TRP A 338 15.26 5.55 -4.17
N ARG A 339 15.76 4.32 -4.10
CA ARG A 339 17.10 3.94 -4.58
C ARG A 339 17.21 4.12 -6.09
N ILE A 340 16.26 3.60 -6.88
CA ILE A 340 16.28 3.65 -8.35
C ILE A 340 16.27 5.10 -8.85
N THR A 341 15.50 5.98 -8.23
CA THR A 341 15.45 7.40 -8.60
C THR A 341 16.79 8.08 -8.35
N ASN A 342 17.43 7.80 -7.21
CA ASN A 342 18.76 8.33 -6.90
C ASN A 342 19.84 7.78 -7.86
N ASP A 343 19.79 6.49 -8.19
CA ASP A 343 20.70 5.88 -9.17
C ASP A 343 20.48 6.44 -10.59
N CYS A 344 19.25 6.74 -10.96
CA CYS A 344 18.94 7.42 -12.21
C CYS A 344 19.58 8.81 -12.27
N MET A 345 19.41 9.63 -11.23
CA MET A 345 20.05 10.93 -11.12
C MET A 345 21.59 10.79 -11.20
N GLN A 346 22.16 9.80 -10.53
CA GLN A 346 23.60 9.55 -10.53
C GLN A 346 24.14 9.22 -11.93
N ILE A 347 23.45 8.38 -12.71
CA ILE A 347 23.83 8.04 -14.09
C ILE A 347 23.70 9.26 -15.02
N TRP A 348 22.71 10.12 -14.79
CA TRP A 348 22.53 11.36 -15.55
C TRP A 348 23.57 12.42 -15.17
N GLY A 349 24.23 12.29 -14.01
CA GLY A 349 25.27 13.19 -13.52
C GLY A 349 24.75 14.61 -13.30
N GLY A 350 25.58 15.62 -13.55
CA GLY A 350 25.18 17.01 -13.37
C GLY A 350 23.87 17.37 -14.06
N LYS A 351 23.60 16.84 -15.27
CA LYS A 351 22.35 17.08 -15.98
C LYS A 351 21.13 16.55 -15.22
N GLY A 352 21.26 15.44 -14.46
CA GLY A 352 20.17 14.89 -13.65
C GLY A 352 19.82 15.70 -12.39
N PHE A 353 20.69 16.62 -12.01
CA PHE A 353 20.51 17.48 -10.84
C PHE A 353 19.70 18.76 -11.14
N PHE A 354 19.64 19.17 -12.40
CA PHE A 354 18.96 20.40 -12.81
C PHE A 354 17.47 20.17 -13.11
N THR A 355 16.67 21.22 -12.91
CA THR A 355 15.21 21.21 -12.97
C THR A 355 14.62 21.14 -14.40
N ASP A 356 15.47 21.19 -15.43
CA ASP A 356 15.09 20.93 -16.83
C ASP A 356 14.88 19.43 -17.13
N GLN A 357 15.23 18.56 -16.16
CA GLN A 357 15.01 17.13 -16.18
C GLN A 357 13.99 16.72 -15.11
N PRO A 358 13.30 15.58 -15.27
CA PRO A 358 12.25 15.17 -14.34
C PRO A 358 12.76 14.59 -13.01
N PHE A 359 14.04 14.24 -12.89
CA PHE A 359 14.57 13.35 -11.87
C PHE A 359 14.58 13.96 -10.46
N GLU A 360 14.91 15.27 -10.34
CA GLU A 360 14.89 15.93 -9.04
C GLU A 360 13.46 16.00 -8.46
N ARG A 361 12.44 16.26 -9.33
CA ARG A 361 11.03 16.20 -8.94
C ARG A 361 10.63 14.79 -8.56
N MET A 362 10.98 13.77 -9.36
CA MET A 362 10.69 12.38 -9.06
C MET A 362 11.32 11.93 -7.73
N MET A 363 12.53 12.40 -7.42
CA MET A 363 13.17 12.15 -6.13
C MET A 363 12.36 12.78 -4.99
N ARG A 364 11.91 14.03 -5.13
CA ARG A 364 11.08 14.72 -4.12
C ARG A 364 9.74 14.00 -3.92
N ASP A 365 9.10 13.57 -5.01
CA ASP A 365 7.85 12.81 -5.00
C ASP A 365 8.05 11.43 -4.35
N ALA A 366 9.12 10.72 -4.69
CA ALA A 366 9.43 9.40 -4.15
C ALA A 366 9.66 9.42 -2.63
N ARG A 367 10.13 10.54 -2.06
CA ARG A 367 10.40 10.62 -0.61
C ARG A 367 9.16 10.43 0.25
N LEU A 368 8.00 10.91 -0.21
CA LEU A 368 6.74 10.68 0.50
C LEU A 368 6.41 9.21 0.64
N ASN A 369 6.75 8.41 -0.37
CA ASN A 369 6.35 7.01 -0.44
C ASN A 369 6.87 6.17 0.75
N LEU A 370 7.94 6.62 1.41
CA LEU A 370 8.46 5.98 2.62
C LEU A 370 7.70 6.39 3.90
N ILE A 371 6.88 7.44 3.83
CA ILE A 371 6.18 8.04 4.98
C ILE A 371 4.68 7.79 4.92
N GLY A 372 4.05 8.04 3.78
CA GLY A 372 2.60 7.95 3.59
C GLY A 372 2.07 6.52 3.57
N GLU A 373 0.81 6.34 3.90
CA GLU A 373 0.09 5.06 3.99
C GLU A 373 0.74 4.03 4.94
N GLY A 374 1.32 4.54 6.02
CA GLY A 374 2.12 3.81 7.00
C GLY A 374 3.62 3.96 6.72
N ALA A 375 4.33 4.63 7.62
CA ALA A 375 5.77 4.77 7.53
C ALA A 375 6.47 3.40 7.46
N ASN A 376 7.50 3.27 6.61
CA ASN A 376 8.15 1.98 6.36
C ASN A 376 8.70 1.33 7.64
N ASP A 377 9.20 2.13 8.60
CA ASP A 377 9.66 1.61 9.89
C ASP A 377 8.51 0.98 10.70
N VAL A 378 7.35 1.63 10.71
CA VAL A 378 6.14 1.13 11.37
C VAL A 378 5.60 -0.12 10.68
N LEU A 379 5.59 -0.13 9.33
CA LEU A 379 5.14 -1.29 8.58
C LEU A 379 6.06 -2.51 8.76
N ARG A 380 7.38 -2.31 8.91
CA ARG A 380 8.30 -3.42 9.28
C ARG A 380 7.93 -4.03 10.63
N CYS A 381 7.65 -3.20 11.62
CA CYS A 381 7.16 -3.69 12.91
C CYS A 381 5.81 -4.40 12.77
N PHE A 382 4.90 -3.85 11.96
CA PHE A 382 3.59 -4.46 11.68
C PHE A 382 3.73 -5.84 11.01
N ILE A 383 4.53 -5.97 9.95
CA ILE A 383 4.79 -7.23 9.24
C ILE A 383 5.31 -8.29 10.23
N ALA A 384 6.29 -7.94 11.05
CA ALA A 384 6.84 -8.85 12.05
C ALA A 384 5.80 -9.25 13.09
N ASN A 385 5.06 -8.29 13.66
CA ASN A 385 4.09 -8.52 14.71
C ASN A 385 2.90 -9.38 14.26
N VAL A 386 2.41 -9.17 13.04
CA VAL A 386 1.36 -10.02 12.46
C VAL A 386 1.89 -11.42 12.20
N GLY A 387 3.10 -11.54 11.64
CA GLY A 387 3.77 -12.83 11.47
C GLY A 387 3.99 -13.59 12.77
N PHE A 388 4.33 -12.89 13.86
CA PHE A 388 4.48 -13.49 15.20
C PHE A 388 3.15 -14.00 15.79
N ARG A 389 2.02 -13.35 15.47
CA ARG A 389 0.73 -13.68 16.12
C ARG A 389 0.34 -15.13 15.93
N HIS A 390 0.44 -15.66 14.73
CA HIS A 390 0.06 -17.05 14.44
C HIS A 390 1.00 -18.03 15.13
N VAL A 391 2.30 -17.91 14.88
CA VAL A 391 3.32 -18.80 15.46
C VAL A 391 3.40 -18.68 16.98
N GLY A 392 3.28 -17.46 17.51
CA GLY A 392 3.29 -17.21 18.94
C GLY A 392 2.09 -17.79 19.69
N THR A 393 0.89 -17.72 19.07
CA THR A 393 -0.33 -18.29 19.65
C THR A 393 -0.24 -19.82 19.70
N GLU A 394 0.27 -20.45 18.66
CA GLU A 394 0.51 -21.88 18.58
C GLU A 394 1.52 -22.32 19.68
N LEU A 395 2.68 -21.69 19.74
CA LEU A 395 3.72 -21.97 20.75
C LEU A 395 3.23 -21.74 22.19
N LYS A 396 2.39 -20.70 22.43
CA LYS A 396 1.81 -20.42 23.75
C LYS A 396 0.74 -21.46 24.12
N GLY A 397 -0.11 -21.85 23.16
CA GLY A 397 -1.10 -22.90 23.34
C GLY A 397 -0.48 -24.24 23.73
N ASP A 398 0.55 -24.66 23.02
CA ASP A 398 1.31 -25.87 23.30
C ASP A 398 2.00 -25.82 24.65
N ARG A 399 2.56 -24.66 25.04
CA ARG A 399 3.18 -24.46 26.35
C ARG A 399 2.16 -24.59 27.49
N ILE A 400 1.02 -23.92 27.39
CA ILE A 400 -0.03 -23.94 28.42
C ILE A 400 -0.61 -25.35 28.56
N LYS A 401 -0.85 -26.05 27.44
CA LYS A 401 -1.32 -27.43 27.42
C LYS A 401 -0.30 -28.35 28.07
N ALA A 402 0.96 -28.19 27.70
CA ALA A 402 2.09 -28.94 28.23
C ALA A 402 2.31 -28.72 29.76
N GLU A 403 2.24 -27.49 30.24
CA GLU A 403 2.35 -27.14 31.66
C GLU A 403 1.17 -27.69 32.48
N LYS A 404 -0.05 -27.67 31.90
CA LYS A 404 -1.24 -28.28 32.53
C LYS A 404 -1.12 -29.80 32.63
N GLU A 405 -0.63 -30.46 31.60
CA GLU A 405 -0.45 -31.92 31.55
C GLU A 405 0.74 -32.41 32.37
N ALA A 406 1.74 -31.56 32.61
CA ALA A 406 2.95 -31.88 33.32
C ALA A 406 2.86 -31.70 34.84
N LYS A 407 1.75 -31.15 35.38
CA LYS A 407 1.59 -30.98 36.83
C LYS A 407 1.82 -32.32 37.59
N GLY A 408 3.02 -32.49 38.12
CA GLY A 408 3.40 -33.59 39.01
C GLY A 408 4.00 -34.85 38.37
N ASN A 409 4.35 -34.86 37.05
CA ASN A 409 4.87 -36.07 36.40
C ASN A 409 6.08 -35.79 35.51
N ALA A 410 7.29 -36.22 35.97
CA ALA A 410 8.56 -36.01 35.24
C ALA A 410 8.58 -36.61 33.82
N ASN A 411 7.89 -37.76 33.62
CA ASN A 411 7.80 -38.38 32.28
C ASN A 411 6.96 -37.57 31.29
N LYS A 412 5.97 -36.81 31.77
CA LYS A 412 5.19 -35.88 30.96
C LYS A 412 5.96 -34.60 30.63
N LEU A 413 6.86 -34.16 31.52
CA LEU A 413 7.80 -33.06 31.20
C LEU A 413 8.74 -33.48 30.07
N MET A 414 9.20 -34.72 30.04
CA MET A 414 10.04 -35.25 28.95
C MET A 414 9.28 -35.32 27.62
N SER A 415 8.00 -35.69 27.62
CA SER A 415 7.16 -35.71 26.43
C SER A 415 6.91 -34.28 25.86
N VAL A 416 6.85 -33.28 26.74
CA VAL A 416 6.78 -31.85 26.35
C VAL A 416 8.08 -31.40 25.68
N TRP A 417 9.25 -31.82 26.19
CA TRP A 417 10.54 -31.56 25.57
C TRP A 417 10.68 -32.27 24.21
N ILE A 418 10.18 -33.51 24.10
CA ILE A 418 10.16 -34.29 22.86
C ILE A 418 9.23 -33.65 21.84
N ASN A 419 8.05 -33.17 22.22
CA ASN A 419 7.14 -32.42 21.33
C ASN A 419 7.72 -31.06 20.90
N ARG A 420 8.45 -30.36 21.78
CA ARG A 420 9.22 -29.15 21.37
C ARG A 420 10.33 -29.50 20.37
N ALA A 421 11.03 -30.60 20.56
CA ALA A 421 12.01 -31.09 19.60
C ALA A 421 11.35 -31.51 18.28
N SER A 422 10.12 -32.07 18.31
CA SER A 422 9.33 -32.42 17.13
C SER A 422 8.87 -31.16 16.34
N VAL A 423 8.30 -30.16 17.02
CA VAL A 423 7.94 -28.88 16.40
C VAL A 423 9.16 -28.16 15.81
N MET A 424 10.32 -28.30 16.44
CA MET A 424 11.60 -27.86 15.86
C MET A 424 12.06 -28.78 14.71
N SER A 425 11.79 -30.08 14.74
CA SER A 425 12.17 -31.02 13.69
C SER A 425 11.30 -30.94 12.44
N GLU A 426 10.02 -30.60 12.56
CA GLU A 426 9.16 -30.30 11.40
C GLU A 426 9.70 -29.16 10.55
N SER A 427 10.40 -28.21 11.17
CA SER A 427 11.10 -27.14 10.45
C SER A 427 12.40 -27.58 9.77
N LEU A 428 12.81 -28.86 9.88
CA LEU A 428 13.95 -29.42 9.15
C LEU A 428 13.59 -29.85 7.71
N VAL A 429 12.31 -29.98 7.41
CA VAL A 429 11.85 -30.28 6.04
C VAL A 429 11.77 -28.99 5.27
N ASN A 430 12.56 -28.85 4.22
CA ASN A 430 12.48 -27.71 3.33
C ASN A 430 11.14 -27.72 2.58
N PRO A 431 10.34 -26.65 2.61
CA PRO A 431 9.11 -26.57 1.83
C PRO A 431 9.45 -26.70 0.34
N LYS A 432 8.63 -27.43 -0.40
CA LYS A 432 8.83 -27.54 -1.86
C LYS A 432 8.32 -26.27 -2.53
N VAL A 433 9.21 -25.53 -3.18
CA VAL A 433 8.83 -24.48 -4.13
C VAL A 433 8.56 -25.17 -5.47
N PRO A 434 7.30 -25.25 -5.94
CA PRO A 434 6.92 -26.13 -7.06
C PRO A 434 7.26 -25.48 -8.41
N VAL A 435 8.54 -25.33 -8.69
CA VAL A 435 9.04 -24.84 -9.99
C VAL A 435 9.17 -26.01 -10.96
N LYS A 436 8.52 -25.92 -12.11
CA LYS A 436 8.51 -26.98 -13.13
C LYS A 436 9.64 -26.86 -14.15
N HIS A 437 10.12 -25.64 -14.40
CA HIS A 437 11.14 -25.39 -15.43
C HIS A 437 12.56 -25.68 -14.92
N GLU A 438 13.40 -26.35 -15.73
CA GLU A 438 14.73 -26.82 -15.31
C GLU A 438 15.69 -25.67 -14.95
N HIS A 439 15.68 -24.55 -15.69
CA HIS A 439 16.53 -23.39 -15.42
C HIS A 439 16.26 -22.75 -14.06
N LEU A 440 15.07 -22.95 -13.49
CA LEU A 440 14.71 -22.40 -12.18
C LEU A 440 14.94 -23.37 -11.02
N ARG A 441 15.29 -24.65 -11.28
CA ARG A 441 15.46 -25.68 -10.23
C ARG A 441 16.51 -25.34 -9.18
N TYR A 442 17.64 -24.80 -9.62
CA TYR A 442 18.72 -24.41 -8.70
C TYR A 442 18.22 -23.33 -7.72
N TYR A 443 17.61 -22.30 -8.25
CA TYR A 443 17.11 -21.16 -7.48
C TYR A 443 15.93 -21.55 -6.57
N SER A 444 15.00 -22.38 -7.04
CA SER A 444 13.88 -22.87 -6.24
C SER A 444 14.35 -23.67 -5.01
N ARG A 445 15.42 -24.48 -5.16
CA ARG A 445 16.03 -25.18 -4.02
C ARG A 445 16.66 -24.21 -3.01
N ARG A 446 17.30 -23.15 -3.48
CA ARG A 446 17.85 -22.10 -2.61
C ARG A 446 16.74 -21.39 -1.85
N LEU A 447 15.69 -20.95 -2.55
CA LEU A 447 14.53 -20.31 -1.94
C LEU A 447 13.86 -21.21 -0.89
N SER A 448 13.63 -22.48 -1.24
CA SER A 448 13.13 -23.50 -0.32
C SER A 448 13.95 -23.59 0.99
N LYS A 449 15.29 -23.63 0.86
CA LYS A 449 16.21 -23.64 2.00
C LYS A 449 16.12 -22.36 2.82
N GLN A 450 16.05 -21.22 2.18
CA GLN A 450 15.94 -19.91 2.83
C GLN A 450 14.62 -19.77 3.61
N ILE A 451 13.50 -20.21 3.02
CA ILE A 451 12.18 -20.21 3.70
C ILE A 451 12.23 -21.10 4.94
N ALA A 452 12.78 -22.32 4.83
CA ALA A 452 12.94 -23.20 5.99
C ALA A 452 13.84 -22.62 7.06
N GLN A 453 14.93 -21.96 6.66
CA GLN A 453 15.86 -21.30 7.58
C GLN A 453 15.18 -20.12 8.29
N PHE A 454 14.41 -19.32 7.57
CA PHE A 454 13.61 -18.22 8.13
C PHE A 454 12.60 -18.74 9.17
N GLY A 455 11.83 -19.78 8.84
CA GLY A 455 10.90 -20.40 9.79
C GLY A 455 11.56 -20.89 11.08
N ARG A 456 12.77 -21.47 10.99
CA ARG A 456 13.57 -21.85 12.17
C ARG A 456 14.00 -20.63 12.99
N GLN A 457 14.48 -19.58 12.35
CA GLN A 457 14.90 -18.34 13.02
C GLN A 457 13.72 -17.65 13.72
N MET A 458 12.54 -17.62 13.11
CA MET A 458 11.32 -17.11 13.74
C MET A 458 11.01 -17.83 15.04
N LYS A 459 11.02 -19.17 15.03
CA LYS A 459 10.78 -19.99 16.23
C LYS A 459 11.83 -19.73 17.32
N LEU A 460 13.11 -19.63 16.95
CA LEU A 460 14.21 -19.34 17.89
C LEU A 460 14.08 -17.94 18.51
N VAL A 461 13.73 -16.94 17.72
CA VAL A 461 13.51 -15.56 18.20
C VAL A 461 12.35 -15.52 19.19
N LEU A 462 11.22 -16.14 18.86
CA LEU A 462 10.07 -16.22 19.76
C LEU A 462 10.38 -17.01 21.05
N ALA A 463 11.12 -18.11 20.95
CA ALA A 463 11.54 -18.87 22.11
C ALA A 463 12.46 -18.07 23.04
N LYS A 464 13.39 -17.28 22.46
CA LYS A 464 14.36 -16.46 23.18
C LYS A 464 13.75 -15.23 23.84
N HIS A 465 12.93 -14.50 23.10
CA HIS A 465 12.45 -13.19 23.52
C HIS A 465 11.02 -13.22 24.07
N GLN A 466 10.25 -14.24 23.75
CA GLN A 466 8.83 -14.36 24.14
C GLN A 466 8.04 -13.07 23.77
N GLU A 467 7.22 -12.55 24.69
CA GLU A 467 6.44 -11.32 24.45
C GLU A 467 7.33 -10.06 24.36
N ASP A 468 8.54 -10.06 24.92
CA ASP A 468 9.48 -8.94 24.82
C ASP A 468 9.95 -8.67 23.38
N VAL A 469 9.73 -9.61 22.45
CA VAL A 469 9.97 -9.39 21.01
C VAL A 469 9.21 -8.19 20.46
N LEU A 470 8.06 -7.85 21.05
CA LEU A 470 7.25 -6.69 20.65
C LEU A 470 7.97 -5.35 20.93
N ASN A 471 8.97 -5.35 21.81
CA ASN A 471 9.81 -4.20 22.13
C ASN A 471 11.19 -4.23 21.43
N LYS A 472 11.46 -5.25 20.60
CA LYS A 472 12.76 -5.44 19.92
C LYS A 472 12.69 -5.02 18.45
N GLN A 473 12.52 -3.73 18.18
CA GLN A 473 12.31 -3.21 16.82
C GLN A 473 13.41 -3.59 15.81
N PHE A 474 14.68 -3.66 16.21
CA PHE A 474 15.75 -4.16 15.34
C PHE A 474 15.60 -5.63 14.94
N VAL A 475 15.05 -6.46 15.82
CA VAL A 475 14.75 -7.85 15.50
C VAL A 475 13.54 -7.91 14.56
N GLN A 476 12.50 -7.15 14.87
CA GLN A 476 11.30 -7.06 14.05
C GLN A 476 11.64 -6.60 12.62
N ALA A 477 12.40 -5.52 12.46
CA ALA A 477 12.79 -4.99 11.17
C ALA A 477 13.56 -6.03 10.33
N ARG A 478 14.54 -6.71 10.90
CA ARG A 478 15.32 -7.76 10.21
C ARG A 478 14.44 -8.93 9.76
N LEU A 479 13.50 -9.35 10.60
CA LEU A 479 12.59 -10.43 10.23
C LEU A 479 11.59 -9.98 9.17
N ALA A 480 11.11 -8.75 9.23
CA ALA A 480 10.24 -8.17 8.21
C ALA A 480 10.94 -8.05 6.86
N ASP A 481 12.20 -7.58 6.84
CA ASP A 481 12.98 -7.48 5.61
C ASP A 481 13.21 -8.87 4.99
N ILE A 482 13.60 -9.89 5.79
CA ILE A 482 13.76 -11.26 5.28
C ILE A 482 12.44 -11.81 4.75
N ALA A 483 11.32 -11.62 5.46
CA ALA A 483 10.00 -12.07 5.01
C ALA A 483 9.62 -11.41 3.69
N THR A 484 9.85 -10.09 3.58
CA THR A 484 9.59 -9.31 2.38
C THR A 484 10.39 -9.83 1.19
N GLU A 485 11.70 -10.00 1.34
CA GLU A 485 12.57 -10.54 0.29
C GLU A 485 12.16 -11.96 -0.15
N LEU A 486 11.79 -12.83 0.78
CA LEU A 486 11.30 -14.17 0.46
C LEU A 486 9.96 -14.13 -0.28
N PHE A 487 9.09 -13.22 0.08
CA PHE A 487 7.81 -13.01 -0.61
C PHE A 487 8.04 -12.49 -2.03
N MET A 488 8.88 -11.46 -2.22
CA MET A 488 9.25 -10.91 -3.53
C MET A 488 9.85 -12.01 -4.42
N ALA A 489 10.84 -12.76 -3.93
CA ALA A 489 11.45 -13.85 -4.65
C ALA A 489 10.43 -14.93 -5.04
N SER A 490 9.48 -15.28 -4.17
CA SER A 490 8.43 -16.25 -4.44
C SER A 490 7.50 -15.80 -5.58
N CYS A 491 7.12 -14.52 -5.60
CA CYS A 491 6.32 -13.93 -6.68
C CYS A 491 7.09 -13.93 -8.02
N VAL A 492 8.38 -13.57 -7.99
CA VAL A 492 9.25 -13.61 -9.17
C VAL A 492 9.33 -15.03 -9.73
N TYR A 493 9.59 -16.05 -8.92
CA TYR A 493 9.66 -17.43 -9.38
C TYR A 493 8.33 -17.95 -9.90
N SER A 494 7.24 -17.57 -9.27
CA SER A 494 5.90 -17.91 -9.76
C SER A 494 5.69 -17.35 -11.17
N ARG A 495 5.97 -16.05 -11.37
CA ARG A 495 5.82 -15.38 -12.67
C ARG A 495 6.76 -15.94 -13.74
N LEU A 496 8.04 -16.12 -13.42
CA LEU A 496 8.99 -16.70 -14.37
C LEU A 496 8.62 -18.14 -14.76
N THR A 497 8.09 -18.92 -13.82
CA THR A 497 7.61 -20.27 -14.12
C THR A 497 6.46 -20.24 -15.12
N ALA A 498 5.49 -19.33 -14.96
CA ALA A 498 4.39 -19.17 -15.90
C ALA A 498 4.87 -18.75 -17.29
N ILE A 499 5.75 -17.76 -17.39
CA ILE A 499 6.31 -17.26 -18.65
C ILE A 499 7.07 -18.37 -19.40
N LEU A 500 7.95 -19.10 -18.70
CA LEU A 500 8.76 -20.16 -19.31
C LEU A 500 7.94 -21.38 -19.73
N LEU A 501 6.85 -21.71 -19.02
CA LEU A 501 5.97 -22.80 -19.40
C LEU A 501 5.07 -22.45 -20.59
N ASN A 502 4.71 -21.19 -20.74
CA ASN A 502 3.89 -20.69 -21.84
C ASN A 502 4.73 -20.41 -23.13
N GLY A 503 6.04 -20.63 -23.08
CA GLY A 503 6.93 -20.46 -24.23
C GLY A 503 7.04 -19.01 -24.73
N THR A 504 6.85 -18.03 -23.84
CA THR A 504 6.83 -16.60 -24.17
C THR A 504 8.25 -15.97 -24.16
N ILE A 505 9.29 -16.75 -23.87
CA ILE A 505 10.72 -16.39 -23.98
C ILE A 505 11.45 -17.46 -24.76
#